data_f95e4d2d7a5a4e9f8521f7d5044a2db1
#
_entry.id   f95e4d2d7a5a4e9f8521f7d5044a2db1
#
_cell.length_a   1.000
_cell.length_b   1.000
_cell.length_c   1.000
_cell.angle_alpha   90.00
_cell.angle_beta   90.00
_cell.angle_gamma   90.00
#
_symmetry.space_group_name_H-M   'P 1'
#
loop_
_entity.id
_entity.type
_entity.pdbx_description
1 polymer ?
#
loop_
_entity_poly.entity_id
_entity_poly.type
_entity_poly.pdbx_seq_one_letter_code
_entity_poly.pdbx_strand_id
1 'polypeptide(L)'
;MRILFIHPNYRSGGAEIAGSWPPAWVAYLTGALKKAGYSDVHFIDAMTNNLDHETVRRGIREYNPDIIGVTSITPSIYEAETLLKIAREAAPNALRVLGGIHATFMFKQVFSEAPWVDVIVRGEGEEIFVNLVRTVDEGRWPEDRRKVNGLAFVETEEIVATPAAATVKDLDGIEPDWSILEWEKYIYIPLNTRVAIPNMARGCPFTCSFCSQWKFWRDYRVRDPKKVCDEIQNLIEKHDVGFFILADEEPTINRKKFIEFCQELIDRGLNKKIKWGINTRVTDIMRDKDLLKFYREAGLVHVSLGTEAAAQMKLDQFNKETKVADNKEAIRLLREADILTEAQFIVGLDNETEETLEETYKMCWDWQPDLANWAMYTPWPFTPLFQELRDKVEVFDYSRYNFVNPIMKPAAMDRATLLDRVMNNYRRFYMRKALFYYPWRGTGFRRRYLLGCLKAFLKAGVQRSFYDLGKNNYWGPQSKKGVHFDFDLSRLPAQAQIDDWEASADRAAKAKERREAVRTQTKERAEERNAAKVMACGGSTQQLAEEV
;
A
#
# COMPACT_ATOMS: atom_id res chain seq x y z
N MET A 1 -26.41 5.71 -17.45
CA MET A 1 -26.27 4.85 -16.26
C MET A 1 -25.60 5.65 -15.17
N ARG A 2 -26.18 5.68 -13.96
CA ARG A 2 -25.65 6.41 -12.79
C ARG A 2 -24.85 5.46 -11.90
N ILE A 3 -23.58 5.80 -11.68
CA ILE A 3 -22.65 4.96 -10.92
C ILE A 3 -22.23 5.71 -9.67
N LEU A 4 -22.40 5.09 -8.50
CA LEU A 4 -21.97 5.63 -7.22
C LEU A 4 -20.83 4.81 -6.65
N PHE A 5 -19.70 5.45 -6.37
CA PHE A 5 -18.63 4.85 -5.58
C PHE A 5 -18.67 5.33 -4.14
N ILE A 6 -18.39 4.43 -3.19
CA ILE A 6 -18.30 4.78 -1.77
C ILE A 6 -17.00 4.25 -1.19
N HIS A 7 -16.22 5.14 -0.57
CA HIS A 7 -15.04 4.76 0.20
C HIS A 7 -15.43 4.54 1.66
N PRO A 8 -15.32 3.30 2.18
CA PRO A 8 -15.80 2.95 3.50
C PRO A 8 -14.92 3.58 4.59
N ASN A 9 -15.54 3.90 5.71
CA ASN A 9 -14.84 4.43 6.88
C ASN A 9 -14.01 3.33 7.56
N TYR A 10 -12.75 3.62 7.83
CA TYR A 10 -11.89 2.79 8.69
C TYR A 10 -10.83 3.65 9.36
N ARG A 11 -10.18 3.12 10.38
CA ARG A 11 -9.11 3.82 11.10
C ARG A 11 -7.81 3.03 11.04
N SER A 12 -6.79 3.69 10.49
CA SER A 12 -5.39 3.28 10.65
C SER A 12 -4.67 4.36 11.45
N GLY A 13 -3.72 3.99 12.28
CA GLY A 13 -2.98 4.96 13.08
C GLY A 13 -2.21 6.03 12.27
N GLY A 14 -2.02 5.81 10.97
CA GLY A 14 -1.28 6.74 10.10
C GLY A 14 -2.03 8.03 9.78
N ALA A 15 -3.37 8.00 9.72
CA ALA A 15 -4.16 9.15 9.30
C ALA A 15 -4.07 10.34 10.27
N GLU A 16 -3.93 10.10 11.56
CA GLU A 16 -3.80 11.16 12.55
C GLU A 16 -2.47 11.92 12.46
N ILE A 17 -1.45 11.31 11.87
CA ILE A 17 -0.10 11.89 11.76
C ILE A 17 0.14 12.43 10.35
N ALA A 18 -0.18 11.64 9.35
CA ALA A 18 0.08 11.97 7.94
C ALA A 18 -1.05 12.76 7.29
N GLY A 19 -2.29 12.66 7.81
CA GLY A 19 -3.50 13.23 7.22
C GLY A 19 -4.27 12.23 6.37
N SER A 20 -5.42 12.66 5.86
CA SER A 20 -6.23 11.88 4.93
C SER A 20 -5.58 11.88 3.55
N TRP A 21 -5.44 10.69 2.96
CA TRP A 21 -4.88 10.52 1.64
C TRP A 21 -5.99 10.22 0.63
N PRO A 22 -5.91 10.77 -0.59
CA PRO A 22 -6.95 10.56 -1.57
C PRO A 22 -7.06 9.09 -1.96
N PRO A 23 -8.27 8.52 -2.03
CA PRO A 23 -8.47 7.15 -2.49
C PRO A 23 -8.28 7.05 -4.01
N ALA A 24 -7.04 6.91 -4.48
CA ALA A 24 -6.69 6.92 -5.91
C ALA A 24 -7.50 5.92 -6.75
N TRP A 25 -7.92 4.79 -6.17
CA TRP A 25 -8.70 3.77 -6.86
C TRP A 25 -9.94 4.35 -7.55
N VAL A 26 -10.61 5.33 -6.94
CA VAL A 26 -11.83 5.94 -7.53
C VAL A 26 -11.48 6.81 -8.73
N ALA A 27 -10.35 7.53 -8.70
CA ALA A 27 -9.90 8.32 -9.83
C ALA A 27 -9.58 7.44 -11.06
N TYR A 28 -8.89 6.31 -10.84
CA TYR A 28 -8.57 5.35 -11.91
C TYR A 28 -9.82 4.66 -12.47
N LEU A 29 -10.75 4.21 -11.61
CA LEU A 29 -12.01 3.61 -12.08
C LEU A 29 -12.89 4.62 -12.82
N THR A 30 -13.00 5.84 -12.30
CA THR A 30 -13.78 6.91 -12.96
C THR A 30 -13.19 7.27 -14.31
N GLY A 31 -11.86 7.36 -14.42
CA GLY A 31 -11.19 7.59 -15.70
C GLY A 31 -11.46 6.48 -16.72
N ALA A 32 -11.37 5.23 -16.31
CA ALA A 32 -11.68 4.07 -17.16
C ALA A 32 -13.16 4.08 -17.62
N LEU A 33 -14.10 4.40 -16.72
CA LEU A 33 -15.52 4.52 -17.04
C LEU A 33 -15.78 5.66 -18.04
N LYS A 34 -15.24 6.85 -17.82
CA LYS A 34 -15.38 8.00 -18.74
C LYS A 34 -14.83 7.69 -20.11
N LYS A 35 -13.67 7.04 -20.20
CA LYS A 35 -13.11 6.56 -21.47
C LYS A 35 -14.03 5.58 -22.19
N ALA A 36 -14.79 4.76 -21.45
CA ALA A 36 -15.79 3.83 -21.99
C ALA A 36 -17.15 4.49 -22.29
N GLY A 37 -17.32 5.79 -22.06
CA GLY A 37 -18.55 6.55 -22.35
C GLY A 37 -19.50 6.73 -21.14
N TYR A 38 -19.10 6.29 -19.94
CA TYR A 38 -19.90 6.41 -18.72
C TYR A 38 -19.41 7.59 -17.89
N SER A 39 -20.08 8.74 -18.00
CA SER A 39 -19.66 10.00 -17.36
C SER A 39 -20.44 10.36 -16.10
N ASP A 40 -21.61 9.76 -15.88
CA ASP A 40 -22.43 10.01 -14.68
C ASP A 40 -21.95 9.15 -13.52
N VAL A 41 -20.83 9.57 -12.94
CA VAL A 41 -20.15 8.90 -11.82
C VAL A 41 -20.10 9.85 -10.64
N HIS A 42 -20.58 9.40 -9.49
CA HIS A 42 -20.54 10.13 -8.22
C HIS A 42 -19.72 9.38 -7.18
N PHE A 43 -19.17 10.13 -6.21
CA PHE A 43 -18.32 9.57 -5.18
C PHE A 43 -18.68 10.08 -3.77
N ILE A 44 -18.76 9.17 -2.82
CA ILE A 44 -18.93 9.47 -1.39
C ILE A 44 -17.68 8.98 -0.64
N ASP A 45 -16.86 9.90 -0.16
CA ASP A 45 -15.75 9.56 0.74
C ASP A 45 -16.23 9.59 2.19
N ALA A 46 -16.72 8.45 2.67
CA ALA A 46 -17.21 8.34 4.04
C ALA A 46 -16.08 8.41 5.07
N MET A 47 -14.88 7.93 4.71
CA MET A 47 -13.71 7.93 5.59
C MET A 47 -13.21 9.35 5.85
N THR A 48 -12.88 10.09 4.80
CA THR A 48 -12.28 11.42 4.93
C THR A 48 -13.26 12.43 5.51
N ASN A 49 -14.53 12.34 5.12
CA ASN A 49 -15.60 13.20 5.64
C ASN A 49 -16.19 12.70 6.97
N ASN A 50 -15.74 11.53 7.45
CA ASN A 50 -16.21 10.92 8.70
C ASN A 50 -17.75 10.85 8.77
N LEU A 51 -18.37 10.38 7.68
CA LEU A 51 -19.82 10.32 7.54
C LEU A 51 -20.41 9.19 8.39
N ASP A 52 -21.57 9.44 8.96
CA ASP A 52 -22.37 8.40 9.57
C ASP A 52 -23.25 7.67 8.53
N HIS A 53 -23.75 6.51 8.91
CA HIS A 53 -24.54 5.64 8.02
C HIS A 53 -25.81 6.33 7.50
N GLU A 54 -26.44 7.20 8.28
CA GLU A 54 -27.67 7.88 7.84
C GLU A 54 -27.35 8.95 6.78
N THR A 55 -26.22 9.63 6.91
CA THR A 55 -25.75 10.58 5.88
C THR A 55 -25.42 9.86 4.58
N VAL A 56 -24.74 8.70 4.64
CA VAL A 56 -24.50 7.88 3.45
C VAL A 56 -25.80 7.36 2.84
N ARG A 57 -26.75 6.87 3.66
CA ARG A 57 -28.06 6.42 3.22
C ARG A 57 -28.81 7.52 2.45
N ARG A 58 -28.81 8.74 2.97
CA ARG A 58 -29.42 9.90 2.31
C ARG A 58 -28.76 10.19 0.98
N GLY A 59 -27.42 10.23 0.90
CA GLY A 59 -26.68 10.45 -0.34
C GLY A 59 -26.99 9.39 -1.41
N ILE A 60 -27.12 8.11 -1.01
CA ILE A 60 -27.52 7.03 -1.92
C ILE A 60 -28.93 7.28 -2.48
N ARG A 61 -29.90 7.65 -1.63
CA ARG A 61 -31.27 7.93 -2.05
C ARG A 61 -31.37 9.12 -2.99
N GLU A 62 -30.69 10.21 -2.66
CA GLU A 62 -30.70 11.45 -3.44
C GLU A 62 -30.08 11.24 -4.83
N TYR A 63 -28.97 10.52 -4.93
CA TYR A 63 -28.35 10.23 -6.21
C TYR A 63 -29.12 9.14 -7.00
N ASN A 64 -29.73 8.18 -6.31
CA ASN A 64 -30.49 7.07 -6.88
C ASN A 64 -29.74 6.32 -7.98
N PRO A 65 -28.61 5.66 -7.65
CA PRO A 65 -27.72 5.02 -8.62
C PRO A 65 -28.31 3.75 -9.23
N ASP A 66 -27.81 3.39 -10.42
CA ASP A 66 -28.05 2.09 -11.07
C ASP A 66 -27.04 1.03 -10.57
N ILE A 67 -25.79 1.48 -10.27
CA ILE A 67 -24.72 0.63 -9.74
C ILE A 67 -24.05 1.33 -8.55
N ILE A 68 -23.79 0.58 -7.49
CA ILE A 68 -23.05 1.05 -6.33
C ILE A 68 -21.79 0.20 -6.18
N GLY A 69 -20.62 0.83 -6.24
CA GLY A 69 -19.33 0.19 -6.03
C GLY A 69 -18.68 0.60 -4.70
N VAL A 70 -18.30 -0.39 -3.89
CA VAL A 70 -17.56 -0.18 -2.63
C VAL A 70 -16.25 -0.95 -2.70
N THR A 71 -15.16 -0.36 -2.20
CA THR A 71 -13.87 -1.06 -2.08
C THR A 71 -13.68 -1.62 -0.68
N SER A 72 -12.82 -2.64 -0.55
CA SER A 72 -12.45 -3.17 0.77
C SER A 72 -10.97 -3.56 0.86
N ILE A 73 -10.35 -3.10 1.92
CA ILE A 73 -9.15 -3.72 2.51
C ILE A 73 -9.59 -4.49 3.76
N THR A 74 -8.74 -5.33 4.33
CA THR A 74 -9.16 -6.16 5.46
C THR A 74 -9.77 -5.37 6.62
N PRO A 75 -9.17 -4.25 7.10
CA PRO A 75 -9.78 -3.51 8.20
C PRO A 75 -11.07 -2.76 7.87
N SER A 76 -11.43 -2.62 6.61
CA SER A 76 -12.66 -1.92 6.20
C SER A 76 -13.77 -2.85 5.69
N ILE A 77 -13.57 -4.18 5.73
CA ILE A 77 -14.51 -5.10 5.09
C ILE A 77 -15.90 -5.02 5.71
N TYR A 78 -16.03 -5.03 7.02
CA TYR A 78 -17.34 -4.99 7.69
C TYR A 78 -18.10 -3.69 7.45
N GLU A 79 -17.38 -2.58 7.37
CA GLU A 79 -17.98 -1.30 7.01
C GLU A 79 -18.44 -1.31 5.55
N ALA A 80 -17.63 -1.85 4.62
CA ALA A 80 -18.00 -1.99 3.22
C ALA A 80 -19.26 -2.87 3.04
N GLU A 81 -19.35 -3.98 3.76
CA GLU A 81 -20.53 -4.85 3.79
C GLU A 81 -21.76 -4.13 4.36
N THR A 82 -21.58 -3.37 5.44
CA THR A 82 -22.64 -2.56 6.06
C THR A 82 -23.16 -1.49 5.10
N LEU A 83 -22.26 -0.80 4.37
CA LEU A 83 -22.66 0.20 3.38
C LEU A 83 -23.45 -0.42 2.22
N LEU A 84 -23.10 -1.63 1.77
CA LEU A 84 -23.86 -2.35 0.75
C LEU A 84 -25.21 -2.86 1.29
N LYS A 85 -25.33 -3.20 2.58
CA LYS A 85 -26.61 -3.46 3.24
C LYS A 85 -27.52 -2.23 3.25
N ILE A 86 -26.96 -1.08 3.61
CA ILE A 86 -27.64 0.22 3.55
C ILE A 86 -28.07 0.54 2.11
N ALA A 87 -27.21 0.27 1.13
CA ALA A 87 -27.51 0.45 -0.28
C ALA A 87 -28.71 -0.39 -0.75
N ARG A 88 -28.81 -1.65 -0.29
CA ARG A 88 -29.97 -2.53 -0.57
C ARG A 88 -31.30 -1.91 -0.11
N GLU A 89 -31.27 -1.21 1.03
CA GLU A 89 -32.47 -0.56 1.56
C GLU A 89 -32.76 0.80 0.90
N ALA A 90 -31.71 1.55 0.57
CA ALA A 90 -31.81 2.91 0.06
C ALA A 90 -32.06 2.98 -1.45
N ALA A 91 -31.50 2.03 -2.21
CA ALA A 91 -31.62 1.91 -3.67
C ALA A 91 -31.76 0.40 -4.03
N PRO A 92 -32.93 -0.21 -3.79
CA PRO A 92 -33.11 -1.68 -3.90
C PRO A 92 -32.86 -2.23 -5.32
N ASN A 93 -33.03 -1.42 -6.34
CA ASN A 93 -32.80 -1.80 -7.74
C ASN A 93 -31.33 -1.64 -8.19
N ALA A 94 -30.48 -0.99 -7.41
CA ALA A 94 -29.09 -0.79 -7.76
C ALA A 94 -28.29 -2.10 -7.61
N LEU A 95 -27.42 -2.39 -8.57
CA LEU A 95 -26.46 -3.49 -8.48
C LEU A 95 -25.37 -3.14 -7.45
N ARG A 96 -25.20 -4.00 -6.44
CA ARG A 96 -24.26 -3.80 -5.32
C ARG A 96 -22.97 -4.57 -5.58
N VAL A 97 -21.91 -3.81 -5.84
CA VAL A 97 -20.59 -4.33 -6.24
C VAL A 97 -19.57 -4.10 -5.13
N LEU A 98 -18.89 -5.15 -4.73
CA LEU A 98 -17.74 -5.06 -3.82
C LEU A 98 -16.44 -5.35 -4.58
N GLY A 99 -15.41 -4.54 -4.32
CA GLY A 99 -14.08 -4.75 -4.86
C GLY A 99 -13.00 -4.63 -3.79
N GLY A 100 -11.75 -4.53 -4.25
CA GLY A 100 -10.60 -4.38 -3.39
C GLY A 100 -9.91 -5.70 -3.03
N ILE A 101 -8.78 -5.58 -2.34
CA ILE A 101 -7.89 -6.72 -2.09
C ILE A 101 -8.53 -7.78 -1.19
N HIS A 102 -9.26 -7.36 -0.15
CA HIS A 102 -9.93 -8.31 0.75
C HIS A 102 -10.99 -9.12 0.01
N ALA A 103 -11.91 -8.44 -0.66
CA ALA A 103 -12.97 -9.10 -1.42
C ALA A 103 -12.41 -10.00 -2.55
N THR A 104 -11.29 -9.61 -3.17
CA THR A 104 -10.63 -10.42 -4.19
C THR A 104 -10.24 -11.81 -3.68
N PHE A 105 -9.65 -11.88 -2.49
CA PHE A 105 -9.15 -13.15 -1.94
C PHE A 105 -10.15 -13.87 -1.05
N MET A 106 -11.04 -13.13 -0.39
CA MET A 106 -11.97 -13.66 0.61
C MET A 106 -13.43 -13.71 0.13
N PHE A 107 -13.68 -13.71 -1.17
CA PHE A 107 -15.03 -13.61 -1.77
C PHE A 107 -16.02 -14.66 -1.26
N LYS A 108 -15.54 -15.88 -0.96
CA LYS A 108 -16.40 -16.94 -0.42
C LYS A 108 -16.91 -16.62 0.99
N GLN A 109 -16.02 -16.08 1.83
CA GLN A 109 -16.38 -15.62 3.17
C GLN A 109 -17.36 -14.45 3.08
N VAL A 110 -17.05 -13.45 2.24
CA VAL A 110 -17.91 -12.28 2.04
C VAL A 110 -19.34 -12.70 1.67
N PHE A 111 -19.52 -13.60 0.70
CA PHE A 111 -20.88 -14.04 0.32
C PHE A 111 -21.59 -14.82 1.42
N SER A 112 -20.86 -15.54 2.29
CA SER A 112 -21.48 -16.23 3.43
C SER A 112 -21.93 -15.28 4.54
N GLU A 113 -21.29 -14.13 4.67
CA GLU A 113 -21.52 -13.15 5.73
C GLU A 113 -22.42 -11.99 5.27
N ALA A 114 -22.29 -11.60 4.00
CA ALA A 114 -22.99 -10.47 3.40
C ALA A 114 -23.80 -10.87 2.13
N PRO A 115 -24.90 -11.64 2.27
CA PRO A 115 -25.68 -12.13 1.13
C PRO A 115 -26.41 -11.03 0.36
N TRP A 116 -26.28 -9.78 0.77
CA TRP A 116 -26.77 -8.60 0.06
C TRP A 116 -25.76 -8.04 -0.95
N VAL A 117 -24.55 -8.57 -1.05
CA VAL A 117 -23.59 -8.28 -2.10
C VAL A 117 -23.99 -9.07 -3.35
N ASP A 118 -24.20 -8.37 -4.48
CA ASP A 118 -24.64 -9.03 -5.71
C ASP A 118 -23.45 -9.61 -6.50
N VAL A 119 -22.34 -8.87 -6.53
CA VAL A 119 -21.15 -9.27 -7.30
C VAL A 119 -19.87 -8.72 -6.68
N ILE A 120 -18.81 -9.51 -6.75
CA ILE A 120 -17.45 -9.10 -6.35
C ILE A 120 -16.58 -8.99 -7.60
N VAL A 121 -15.89 -7.84 -7.73
CA VAL A 121 -14.84 -7.61 -8.72
C VAL A 121 -13.49 -8.05 -8.11
N ARG A 122 -12.84 -9.04 -8.74
CA ARG A 122 -11.65 -9.73 -8.25
C ARG A 122 -10.40 -9.35 -9.07
N GLY A 123 -9.51 -8.56 -8.50
CA GLY A 123 -8.27 -8.08 -9.12
C GLY A 123 -8.32 -6.61 -9.50
N GLU A 124 -7.62 -6.24 -10.58
CA GLU A 124 -7.57 -4.85 -11.08
C GLU A 124 -8.93 -4.47 -11.67
N GLY A 125 -9.54 -3.43 -11.09
CA GLY A 125 -10.95 -3.13 -11.32
C GLY A 125 -11.25 -2.45 -12.66
N GLU A 126 -10.30 -1.76 -13.27
CA GLU A 126 -10.56 -0.82 -14.36
C GLU A 126 -11.27 -1.47 -15.55
N GLU A 127 -10.71 -2.54 -16.09
CA GLU A 127 -11.32 -3.26 -17.21
C GLU A 127 -12.49 -4.16 -16.78
N ILE A 128 -12.38 -4.81 -15.61
CA ILE A 128 -13.41 -5.72 -15.10
C ILE A 128 -14.69 -4.94 -14.83
N PHE A 129 -14.58 -3.79 -14.14
CA PHE A 129 -15.73 -2.99 -13.77
C PHE A 129 -16.41 -2.35 -15.00
N VAL A 130 -15.61 -1.86 -15.96
CA VAL A 130 -16.15 -1.36 -17.24
C VAL A 130 -16.92 -2.45 -18.00
N ASN A 131 -16.40 -3.68 -18.05
CA ASN A 131 -17.10 -4.80 -18.69
C ASN A 131 -18.37 -5.20 -17.94
N LEU A 132 -18.38 -5.15 -16.61
CA LEU A 132 -19.57 -5.34 -15.80
C LEU A 132 -20.63 -4.27 -16.12
N VAL A 133 -20.23 -2.98 -16.06
CA VAL A 133 -21.13 -1.85 -16.35
C VAL A 133 -21.74 -1.97 -17.75
N ARG A 134 -20.93 -2.29 -18.76
CA ARG A 134 -21.42 -2.52 -20.13
C ARG A 134 -22.42 -3.67 -20.22
N THR A 135 -22.18 -4.78 -19.50
CA THR A 135 -23.09 -5.93 -19.48
C THR A 135 -24.45 -5.55 -18.87
N VAL A 136 -24.44 -4.69 -17.84
CA VAL A 136 -25.67 -4.17 -17.22
C VAL A 136 -26.38 -3.19 -18.15
N ASP A 137 -25.66 -2.23 -18.73
CA ASP A 137 -26.19 -1.17 -19.60
C ASP A 137 -26.84 -1.72 -20.88
N GLU A 138 -26.28 -2.79 -21.44
CA GLU A 138 -26.80 -3.51 -22.60
C GLU A 138 -27.96 -4.48 -22.26
N GLY A 139 -28.42 -4.51 -21.02
CA GLY A 139 -29.52 -5.40 -20.57
C GLY A 139 -29.16 -6.90 -20.59
N ARG A 140 -27.88 -7.23 -20.57
CA ARG A 140 -27.37 -8.62 -20.60
C ARG A 140 -27.04 -9.20 -19.21
N TRP A 141 -27.26 -8.42 -18.16
CA TRP A 141 -27.13 -8.86 -16.77
C TRP A 141 -28.51 -9.37 -16.27
N PRO A 142 -28.57 -10.52 -15.58
CA PRO A 142 -27.50 -11.39 -15.09
C PRO A 142 -27.07 -12.51 -16.06
N GLU A 143 -27.69 -12.67 -17.24
CA GLU A 143 -27.51 -13.82 -18.14
C GLU A 143 -26.05 -13.98 -18.61
N ASP A 144 -25.38 -12.88 -18.95
CA ASP A 144 -24.02 -12.87 -19.47
C ASP A 144 -22.93 -12.70 -18.39
N ARG A 145 -23.28 -12.69 -17.11
CA ARG A 145 -22.31 -12.47 -16.02
C ARG A 145 -21.13 -13.45 -16.02
N ARG A 146 -21.35 -14.70 -16.48
CA ARG A 146 -20.30 -15.71 -16.61
C ARG A 146 -19.29 -15.40 -17.72
N LYS A 147 -19.62 -14.51 -18.66
CA LYS A 147 -18.74 -14.08 -19.75
C LYS A 147 -17.76 -12.97 -19.33
N VAL A 148 -18.00 -12.33 -18.19
CA VAL A 148 -17.10 -11.29 -17.65
C VAL A 148 -16.08 -11.97 -16.73
N ASN A 149 -14.82 -11.97 -17.14
CA ASN A 149 -13.72 -12.49 -16.34
C ASN A 149 -13.47 -11.61 -15.11
N GLY A 150 -13.04 -12.22 -14.01
CA GLY A 150 -12.69 -11.51 -12.77
C GLY A 150 -13.88 -11.22 -11.86
N LEU A 151 -15.04 -11.83 -12.08
CA LEU A 151 -16.19 -11.70 -11.20
C LEU A 151 -16.32 -12.89 -10.24
N ALA A 152 -16.98 -12.65 -9.10
CA ALA A 152 -17.61 -13.69 -8.30
C ALA A 152 -19.02 -13.25 -7.91
N PHE A 153 -19.97 -14.21 -7.85
CA PHE A 153 -21.38 -13.98 -7.55
C PHE A 153 -22.03 -15.28 -7.04
N VAL A 154 -23.23 -15.16 -6.50
CA VAL A 154 -24.04 -16.33 -6.13
C VAL A 154 -25.01 -16.65 -7.26
N GLU A 155 -25.08 -17.92 -7.62
CA GLU A 155 -26.03 -18.46 -8.62
C GLU A 155 -26.59 -19.78 -8.11
N THR A 156 -27.90 -19.88 -8.00
CA THR A 156 -28.58 -21.10 -7.51
C THR A 156 -27.98 -21.63 -6.20
N GLU A 157 -27.73 -20.70 -5.24
CA GLU A 157 -27.12 -20.97 -3.93
C GLU A 157 -25.62 -21.35 -3.96
N GLU A 158 -25.02 -21.48 -5.13
CA GLU A 158 -23.59 -21.75 -5.28
C GLU A 158 -22.78 -20.45 -5.52
N ILE A 159 -21.60 -20.37 -4.93
CA ILE A 159 -20.66 -19.28 -5.20
C ILE A 159 -19.87 -19.61 -6.47
N VAL A 160 -20.12 -18.83 -7.50
CA VAL A 160 -19.44 -18.93 -8.80
C VAL A 160 -18.35 -17.87 -8.90
N ALA A 161 -17.13 -18.29 -9.26
CA ALA A 161 -16.05 -17.39 -9.62
C ALA A 161 -15.67 -17.60 -11.10
N THR A 162 -15.78 -16.54 -11.90
CA THR A 162 -15.33 -16.59 -13.29
C THR A 162 -13.79 -16.66 -13.38
N PRO A 163 -13.21 -17.06 -14.52
CA PRO A 163 -11.76 -17.05 -14.67
C PRO A 163 -11.17 -15.70 -14.30
N ALA A 164 -9.95 -15.71 -13.76
CA ALA A 164 -9.25 -14.47 -13.44
C ALA A 164 -9.08 -13.60 -14.70
N ALA A 165 -9.39 -12.32 -14.58
CA ALA A 165 -9.10 -11.38 -15.66
C ALA A 165 -7.58 -11.25 -15.89
N ALA A 166 -7.19 -10.91 -17.09
CA ALA A 166 -5.80 -10.55 -17.38
C ALA A 166 -5.41 -9.30 -16.56
N THR A 167 -4.13 -9.17 -16.25
CA THR A 167 -3.60 -7.92 -15.70
C THR A 167 -3.65 -6.82 -16.75
N VAL A 168 -3.98 -5.60 -16.35
CA VAL A 168 -3.94 -4.43 -17.24
C VAL A 168 -2.51 -4.25 -17.77
N LYS A 169 -2.31 -4.45 -19.07
CA LYS A 169 -0.97 -4.37 -19.69
C LYS A 169 -0.56 -2.95 -20.01
N ASP A 170 -1.49 -2.17 -20.53
CA ASP A 170 -1.29 -0.75 -20.86
C ASP A 170 -1.77 0.12 -19.70
N LEU A 171 -0.89 0.39 -18.74
CA LEU A 171 -1.18 1.28 -17.62
C LEU A 171 -1.32 2.74 -18.06
N ASP A 172 -0.72 3.15 -19.17
CA ASP A 172 -0.82 4.50 -19.71
C ASP A 172 -2.14 4.74 -20.45
N GLY A 173 -2.83 3.67 -20.81
CA GLY A 173 -4.18 3.71 -21.36
C GLY A 173 -5.24 4.06 -20.34
N ILE A 174 -4.93 4.05 -19.03
CA ILE A 174 -5.83 4.48 -17.97
C ILE A 174 -5.50 5.92 -17.61
N GLU A 175 -6.37 6.86 -17.97
CA GLU A 175 -6.25 8.26 -17.59
C GLU A 175 -7.09 8.51 -16.33
N PRO A 176 -6.48 8.64 -15.14
CA PRO A 176 -7.26 8.82 -13.91
C PRO A 176 -8.00 10.15 -13.90
N ASP A 177 -9.26 10.13 -13.49
CA ASP A 177 -10.04 11.35 -13.31
C ASP A 177 -9.94 11.86 -11.86
N TRP A 178 -8.94 12.66 -11.61
CA TRP A 178 -8.70 13.26 -10.31
C TRP A 178 -9.74 14.34 -9.92
N SER A 179 -10.58 14.79 -10.84
CA SER A 179 -11.61 15.80 -10.56
C SER A 179 -12.76 15.30 -9.69
N ILE A 180 -12.89 13.96 -9.52
CA ILE A 180 -13.91 13.35 -8.67
C ILE A 180 -13.66 13.55 -7.17
N LEU A 181 -12.47 14.00 -6.78
CA LEU A 181 -12.03 14.12 -5.39
C LEU A 181 -12.24 15.53 -4.81
N GLU A 182 -12.58 15.59 -3.53
CA GLU A 182 -12.67 16.84 -2.75
C GLU A 182 -11.29 17.26 -2.25
N TRP A 183 -10.48 17.87 -3.11
CA TRP A 183 -9.05 18.12 -2.89
C TRP A 183 -8.70 18.90 -1.63
N GLU A 184 -9.57 19.76 -1.12
CA GLU A 184 -9.38 20.51 0.12
C GLU A 184 -9.34 19.62 1.37
N LYS A 185 -9.77 18.39 1.27
CA LYS A 185 -9.79 17.40 2.37
C LYS A 185 -8.48 16.62 2.50
N TYR A 186 -7.70 16.50 1.41
CA TYR A 186 -6.52 15.63 1.37
C TYR A 186 -5.26 16.43 1.65
N ILE A 187 -5.01 16.68 2.93
CA ILE A 187 -3.88 17.48 3.40
C ILE A 187 -2.82 16.59 4.04
N TYR A 188 -1.60 16.68 3.53
CA TYR A 188 -0.44 16.10 4.18
C TYR A 188 -0.01 16.98 5.36
N ILE A 189 -0.33 16.54 6.56
CA ILE A 189 -0.19 17.34 7.80
C ILE A 189 1.25 17.83 8.02
N PRO A 190 2.31 17.01 7.84
CA PRO A 190 3.68 17.46 8.08
C PRO A 190 4.13 18.65 7.24
N LEU A 191 3.60 18.79 6.04
CA LEU A 191 3.95 19.88 5.11
C LEU A 191 2.83 20.91 4.94
N ASN A 192 1.65 20.63 5.49
CA ASN A 192 0.44 21.45 5.35
C ASN A 192 0.14 21.79 3.88
N THR A 193 0.14 20.78 3.02
CA THR A 193 -0.11 20.90 1.58
C THR A 193 -1.00 19.76 1.09
N ARG A 194 -1.70 19.94 -0.03
CA ARG A 194 -2.46 18.86 -0.66
C ARG A 194 -1.53 17.73 -1.10
N VAL A 195 -1.99 16.50 -0.92
CA VAL A 195 -1.25 15.27 -1.25
C VAL A 195 -1.96 14.48 -2.32
N ALA A 196 -1.19 13.89 -3.27
CA ALA A 196 -1.67 12.91 -4.23
C ALA A 196 -0.91 11.60 -4.10
N ILE A 197 -1.50 10.53 -4.63
CA ILE A 197 -0.89 9.19 -4.67
C ILE A 197 -0.97 8.58 -6.08
N PRO A 198 -0.29 9.19 -7.08
CA PRO A 198 -0.23 8.64 -8.43
C PRO A 198 0.56 7.34 -8.48
N ASN A 199 0.28 6.48 -9.49
CA ASN A 199 1.09 5.31 -9.79
C ASN A 199 2.10 5.58 -10.92
N MET A 200 3.34 5.13 -10.74
CA MET A 200 4.32 4.96 -11.80
C MET A 200 4.40 3.48 -12.23
N ALA A 201 4.26 2.56 -11.29
CA ALA A 201 4.31 1.13 -11.56
C ALA A 201 3.24 0.38 -10.75
N ARG A 202 2.94 -0.85 -11.14
CA ARG A 202 2.10 -1.79 -10.39
C ARG A 202 2.80 -3.12 -10.25
N GLY A 203 2.63 -3.74 -9.09
CA GLY A 203 3.19 -5.04 -8.77
C GLY A 203 4.57 -4.98 -8.16
N CYS A 204 4.94 -6.10 -7.58
CA CYS A 204 6.24 -6.30 -6.94
C CYS A 204 6.75 -7.71 -7.32
N PRO A 205 7.99 -7.85 -7.82
CA PRO A 205 8.52 -9.16 -8.19
C PRO A 205 8.96 -9.99 -6.98
N PHE A 206 9.00 -9.40 -5.78
CA PHE A 206 9.38 -10.08 -4.56
C PHE A 206 8.20 -10.79 -3.92
N THR A 207 8.46 -11.91 -3.23
CA THR A 207 7.46 -12.79 -2.63
C THR A 207 7.59 -12.85 -1.12
N CYS A 208 7.68 -11.68 -0.47
CA CYS A 208 7.76 -11.59 0.98
C CYS A 208 6.58 -12.31 1.64
N SER A 209 6.86 -13.15 2.66
CA SER A 209 5.87 -14.07 3.24
C SER A 209 4.71 -13.36 3.95
N PHE A 210 4.93 -12.15 4.45
CA PHE A 210 3.91 -11.33 5.12
C PHE A 210 3.06 -10.48 4.15
N CYS A 211 3.43 -10.40 2.86
CA CYS A 211 2.86 -9.47 1.90
C CYS A 211 1.95 -10.19 0.88
N SER A 212 0.86 -9.53 0.49
CA SER A 212 -0.09 -10.04 -0.50
C SER A 212 -0.03 -9.31 -1.84
N GLN A 213 0.70 -8.22 -1.95
CA GLN A 213 0.69 -7.35 -3.14
C GLN A 213 1.19 -8.07 -4.40
N TRP A 214 2.21 -8.90 -4.28
CA TRP A 214 2.70 -9.72 -5.38
C TRP A 214 1.66 -10.74 -5.90
N LYS A 215 0.73 -11.17 -5.04
CA LYS A 215 -0.40 -12.04 -5.42
C LYS A 215 -1.51 -11.25 -6.12
N PHE A 216 -1.81 -10.06 -5.63
CA PHE A 216 -2.87 -9.21 -6.15
C PHE A 216 -2.51 -8.66 -7.54
N TRP A 217 -1.34 -8.01 -7.67
CA TRP A 217 -0.91 -7.39 -8.92
C TRP A 217 -0.32 -8.40 -9.92
N ARG A 218 0.18 -9.53 -9.47
CA ARG A 218 0.75 -10.66 -10.22
C ARG A 218 2.00 -10.30 -11.05
N ASP A 219 1.93 -9.33 -11.94
CA ASP A 219 3.01 -8.90 -12.83
C ASP A 219 3.52 -7.51 -12.43
N TYR A 220 4.84 -7.30 -12.56
CA TYR A 220 5.41 -5.95 -12.48
C TYR A 220 5.28 -5.25 -13.84
N ARG A 221 4.68 -4.07 -13.84
CA ARG A 221 4.45 -3.24 -15.03
C ARG A 221 4.74 -1.79 -14.67
N VAL A 222 5.32 -1.04 -15.61
CA VAL A 222 5.74 0.36 -15.42
C VAL A 222 5.19 1.23 -16.54
N ARG A 223 4.75 2.41 -16.19
CA ARG A 223 4.22 3.45 -17.09
C ARG A 223 5.35 4.20 -17.81
N ASP A 224 5.00 4.90 -18.86
CA ASP A 224 5.89 5.87 -19.49
C ASP A 224 6.13 7.05 -18.51
N PRO A 225 7.40 7.36 -18.17
CA PRO A 225 7.72 8.47 -17.28
C PRO A 225 7.15 9.82 -17.71
N LYS A 226 7.03 10.07 -19.02
CA LYS A 226 6.44 11.31 -19.53
C LYS A 226 4.96 11.41 -19.20
N LYS A 227 4.23 10.29 -19.33
CA LYS A 227 2.80 10.22 -18.99
C LYS A 227 2.55 10.41 -17.49
N VAL A 228 3.43 9.84 -16.66
CA VAL A 228 3.39 10.07 -15.21
C VAL A 228 3.66 11.55 -14.89
N CYS A 229 4.63 12.19 -15.55
CA CYS A 229 4.89 13.62 -15.38
C CYS A 229 3.76 14.51 -15.92
N ASP A 230 3.05 14.11 -16.99
CA ASP A 230 1.84 14.79 -17.45
C ASP A 230 0.75 14.79 -16.36
N GLU A 231 0.54 13.63 -15.72
CA GLU A 231 -0.40 13.50 -14.62
C GLU A 231 0.01 14.35 -13.40
N ILE A 232 1.28 14.31 -12.99
CA ILE A 232 1.80 15.12 -11.89
C ILE A 232 1.65 16.62 -12.19
N GLN A 233 1.93 17.04 -13.42
CA GLN A 233 1.74 18.43 -13.83
C GLN A 233 0.27 18.85 -13.71
N ASN A 234 -0.67 18.02 -14.17
CA ASN A 234 -2.10 18.26 -13.98
C ASN A 234 -2.51 18.36 -12.50
N LEU A 235 -1.96 17.50 -11.63
CA LEU A 235 -2.21 17.54 -10.19
C LEU A 235 -1.73 18.85 -9.56
N ILE A 236 -0.57 19.36 -9.98
CA ILE A 236 -0.06 20.67 -9.54
C ILE A 236 -0.96 21.80 -10.03
N GLU A 237 -1.23 21.84 -11.34
CA GLU A 237 -1.88 23.00 -11.99
C GLU A 237 -3.38 23.10 -11.70
N LYS A 238 -4.09 21.96 -11.65
CA LYS A 238 -5.55 21.94 -11.46
C LYS A 238 -5.98 21.75 -10.00
N HIS A 239 -5.14 21.11 -9.18
CA HIS A 239 -5.53 20.70 -7.84
C HIS A 239 -4.61 21.26 -6.74
N ASP A 240 -3.60 22.07 -7.08
CA ASP A 240 -2.67 22.71 -6.13
C ASP A 240 -2.00 21.68 -5.21
N VAL A 241 -1.59 20.53 -5.77
CA VAL A 241 -0.88 19.47 -5.05
C VAL A 241 0.57 19.87 -4.86
N GLY A 242 1.04 19.94 -3.61
CA GLY A 242 2.42 20.29 -3.28
C GLY A 242 3.28 19.10 -2.83
N PHE A 243 2.64 17.94 -2.61
CA PHE A 243 3.34 16.72 -2.23
C PHE A 243 2.66 15.50 -2.87
N PHE A 244 3.44 14.51 -3.31
CA PHE A 244 2.88 13.21 -3.66
C PHE A 244 3.74 12.07 -3.11
N ILE A 245 3.12 10.90 -2.93
CA ILE A 245 3.83 9.64 -2.74
C ILE A 245 3.42 8.73 -3.88
N LEU A 246 4.39 8.10 -4.53
CA LEU A 246 4.08 7.05 -5.49
C LEU A 246 3.38 5.91 -4.76
N ALA A 247 2.17 5.57 -5.21
CA ALA A 247 1.36 4.50 -4.62
C ALA A 247 1.89 3.09 -4.97
N ASP A 248 3.05 3.03 -5.59
CA ASP A 248 3.70 1.82 -6.08
C ASP A 248 4.20 0.96 -4.92
N GLU A 249 4.12 -0.35 -5.10
CA GLU A 249 4.70 -1.33 -4.16
C GLU A 249 6.23 -1.25 -4.12
N GLU A 250 6.84 -1.02 -5.30
CA GLU A 250 8.29 -0.91 -5.47
C GLU A 250 8.60 -0.14 -6.78
N PRO A 251 8.66 1.19 -6.76
CA PRO A 251 8.83 2.02 -7.96
C PRO A 251 10.22 1.92 -8.59
N THR A 252 11.23 1.51 -7.81
CA THR A 252 12.65 1.55 -8.21
C THR A 252 13.13 0.30 -8.95
N ILE A 253 12.29 -0.73 -9.12
CA ILE A 253 12.65 -1.99 -9.79
C ILE A 253 13.16 -1.74 -11.21
N ASN A 254 12.43 -0.97 -12.01
CA ASN A 254 12.92 -0.57 -13.32
C ASN A 254 13.78 0.69 -13.20
N ARG A 255 15.06 0.48 -12.82
CA ARG A 255 16.03 1.56 -12.59
C ARG A 255 16.09 2.55 -13.75
N LYS A 256 16.06 2.09 -15.01
CA LYS A 256 16.11 2.95 -16.19
C LYS A 256 14.92 3.89 -16.24
N LYS A 257 13.71 3.35 -16.11
CA LYS A 257 12.47 4.14 -16.10
C LYS A 257 12.38 5.10 -14.91
N PHE A 258 12.90 4.69 -13.75
CA PHE A 258 12.95 5.56 -12.59
C PHE A 258 13.92 6.76 -12.77
N ILE A 259 15.07 6.52 -13.41
CA ILE A 259 16.01 7.60 -13.79
C ILE A 259 15.37 8.53 -14.83
N GLU A 260 14.71 7.98 -15.87
CA GLU A 260 13.97 8.77 -16.88
C GLU A 260 12.89 9.63 -16.21
N PHE A 261 12.15 9.09 -15.25
CA PHE A 261 11.15 9.84 -14.49
C PHE A 261 11.76 11.00 -13.68
N CYS A 262 12.84 10.75 -12.96
CA CYS A 262 13.55 11.81 -12.23
C CYS A 262 14.07 12.91 -13.17
N GLN A 263 14.62 12.53 -14.32
CA GLN A 263 15.11 13.49 -15.32
C GLN A 263 13.98 14.33 -15.89
N GLU A 264 12.84 13.70 -16.22
CA GLU A 264 11.66 14.40 -16.76
C GLU A 264 11.09 15.43 -15.76
N LEU A 265 11.08 15.11 -14.46
CA LEU A 265 10.70 16.07 -13.40
C LEU A 265 11.62 17.29 -13.36
N ILE A 266 12.92 17.08 -13.56
CA ILE A 266 13.93 18.16 -13.60
C ILE A 266 13.75 18.99 -14.86
N ASP A 267 13.70 18.37 -16.03
CA ASP A 267 13.63 19.04 -17.34
C ASP A 267 12.37 19.92 -17.48
N ARG A 268 11.26 19.48 -16.90
CA ARG A 268 10.01 20.28 -16.84
C ARG A 268 9.99 21.29 -15.68
N GLY A 269 10.99 21.30 -14.80
CA GLY A 269 11.02 22.16 -13.62
C GLY A 269 9.99 21.83 -12.55
N LEU A 270 9.35 20.65 -12.62
CA LEU A 270 8.34 20.20 -11.66
C LEU A 270 8.95 19.94 -10.28
N ASN A 271 10.22 19.52 -10.22
CA ASN A 271 10.98 19.34 -8.99
C ASN A 271 11.07 20.58 -8.09
N LYS A 272 10.88 21.77 -8.67
CA LYS A 272 10.83 23.05 -7.93
C LYS A 272 9.46 23.34 -7.35
N LYS A 273 8.40 22.82 -7.97
CA LYS A 273 7.00 23.08 -7.60
C LYS A 273 6.46 22.05 -6.60
N ILE A 274 6.92 20.78 -6.68
CA ILE A 274 6.41 19.68 -5.87
C ILE A 274 7.54 18.91 -5.20
N LYS A 275 7.25 18.30 -4.05
CA LYS A 275 8.13 17.33 -3.38
C LYS A 275 7.42 15.99 -3.30
N TRP A 276 8.20 14.92 -3.15
CA TRP A 276 7.63 13.59 -3.19
C TRP A 276 8.36 12.55 -2.35
N GLY A 277 7.69 11.44 -2.12
CA GLY A 277 8.19 10.29 -1.39
C GLY A 277 7.92 8.97 -2.09
N ILE A 278 8.60 7.92 -1.64
CA ILE A 278 8.41 6.53 -2.09
C ILE A 278 8.51 5.55 -0.94
N ASN A 279 7.93 4.36 -1.17
CA ASN A 279 8.29 3.15 -0.45
C ASN A 279 9.31 2.39 -1.29
N THR A 280 10.37 1.86 -0.70
CA THR A 280 11.35 1.06 -1.44
C THR A 280 12.14 0.11 -0.55
N ARG A 281 12.84 -0.83 -1.16
CA ARG A 281 13.69 -1.81 -0.49
C ARG A 281 15.09 -1.25 -0.22
N VAL A 282 15.70 -1.75 0.83
CA VAL A 282 17.11 -1.47 1.18
C VAL A 282 18.05 -1.80 0.02
N THR A 283 17.82 -2.94 -0.65
CA THR A 283 18.64 -3.39 -1.80
C THR A 283 18.69 -2.38 -2.93
N ASP A 284 17.60 -1.66 -3.17
CA ASP A 284 17.51 -0.69 -4.27
C ASP A 284 18.24 0.60 -3.93
N ILE A 285 18.19 1.05 -2.67
CA ILE A 285 19.00 2.17 -2.19
C ILE A 285 20.49 1.84 -2.27
N MET A 286 20.88 0.61 -1.86
CA MET A 286 22.28 0.14 -1.96
C MET A 286 22.76 0.06 -3.41
N ARG A 287 21.89 -0.40 -4.34
CA ARG A 287 22.19 -0.43 -5.77
C ARG A 287 22.40 0.95 -6.36
N ASP A 288 21.59 1.92 -5.95
CA ASP A 288 21.49 3.26 -6.54
C ASP A 288 22.23 4.33 -5.71
N LYS A 289 23.16 3.92 -4.84
CA LYS A 289 23.89 4.80 -3.92
C LYS A 289 24.48 6.05 -4.58
N ASP A 290 24.98 5.93 -5.81
CA ASP A 290 25.59 7.02 -6.56
C ASP A 290 24.56 7.97 -7.20
N LEU A 291 23.27 7.61 -7.22
CA LEU A 291 22.17 8.38 -7.80
C LEU A 291 21.31 9.12 -6.76
N LEU A 292 21.52 8.89 -5.47
CA LEU A 292 20.63 9.44 -4.44
C LEU A 292 20.58 10.97 -4.45
N LYS A 293 21.70 11.64 -4.73
CA LYS A 293 21.73 13.11 -4.88
C LYS A 293 20.94 13.58 -6.09
N PHE A 294 20.98 12.84 -7.20
CA PHE A 294 20.18 13.11 -8.38
C PHE A 294 18.68 12.89 -8.09
N TYR A 295 18.32 11.83 -7.38
CA TYR A 295 16.93 11.63 -6.93
C TYR A 295 16.43 12.76 -6.01
N ARG A 296 17.34 13.26 -5.15
CA ARG A 296 17.06 14.42 -4.29
C ARG A 296 16.84 15.69 -5.10
N GLU A 297 17.63 15.92 -6.14
CA GLU A 297 17.48 17.02 -7.08
C GLU A 297 16.14 16.96 -7.82
N ALA A 298 15.70 15.76 -8.24
CA ALA A 298 14.39 15.52 -8.84
C ALA A 298 13.22 15.78 -7.87
N GLY A 299 13.48 16.05 -6.60
CA GLY A 299 12.46 16.41 -5.61
C GLY A 299 12.11 15.30 -4.62
N LEU A 300 12.78 14.13 -4.67
CA LEU A 300 12.61 13.07 -3.67
C LEU A 300 13.10 13.57 -2.31
N VAL A 301 12.21 13.60 -1.33
CA VAL A 301 12.52 14.10 0.02
C VAL A 301 12.23 13.09 1.13
N HIS A 302 11.48 12.03 0.83
CA HIS A 302 11.08 11.02 1.82
C HIS A 302 11.16 9.62 1.24
N VAL A 303 11.83 8.72 1.95
CA VAL A 303 11.88 7.29 1.65
C VAL A 303 11.40 6.52 2.87
N SER A 304 10.27 5.82 2.69
CA SER A 304 9.82 4.79 3.60
C SER A 304 10.54 3.48 3.25
N LEU A 305 11.47 3.10 4.10
CA LEU A 305 12.43 2.04 3.84
C LEU A 305 12.01 0.72 4.51
N GLY A 306 11.78 -0.30 3.71
CA GLY A 306 11.43 -1.64 4.17
C GLY A 306 12.61 -2.33 4.87
N THR A 307 12.92 -1.93 6.11
CA THR A 307 13.96 -2.55 6.95
C THR A 307 13.47 -3.85 7.62
N GLU A 308 12.19 -3.92 7.94
CA GLU A 308 11.36 -4.99 8.49
C GLU A 308 11.85 -5.53 9.85
N ALA A 309 13.12 -5.87 10.02
CA ALA A 309 13.62 -6.46 11.26
C ALA A 309 15.07 -6.08 11.56
N ALA A 310 15.42 -6.16 12.85
CA ALA A 310 16.78 -6.00 13.37
C ALA A 310 17.56 -7.34 13.40
N ALA A 311 16.89 -8.49 13.26
CA ALA A 311 17.50 -9.82 13.27
C ALA A 311 17.45 -10.47 11.90
N GLN A 312 18.58 -11.06 11.44
CA GLN A 312 18.67 -11.71 10.14
C GLN A 312 17.67 -12.88 10.02
N MET A 313 17.51 -13.66 11.08
CA MET A 313 16.56 -14.78 11.12
C MET A 313 15.11 -14.34 10.80
N LYS A 314 14.68 -13.16 11.28
CA LYS A 314 13.35 -12.60 10.93
C LYS A 314 13.28 -12.18 9.47
N LEU A 315 14.35 -11.58 8.91
CA LEU A 315 14.39 -11.23 7.48
C LEU A 315 14.31 -12.47 6.59
N ASP A 316 14.96 -13.55 7.00
CA ASP A 316 14.94 -14.84 6.29
C ASP A 316 13.53 -15.47 6.37
N GLN A 317 12.88 -15.47 7.54
CA GLN A 317 11.49 -15.90 7.73
C GLN A 317 10.53 -15.08 6.84
N PHE A 318 10.78 -13.79 6.70
CA PHE A 318 10.00 -12.91 5.84
C PHE A 318 10.28 -13.09 4.34
N ASN A 319 11.24 -13.92 3.96
CA ASN A 319 11.72 -14.01 2.58
C ASN A 319 12.04 -12.63 1.99
N LYS A 320 12.65 -11.76 2.82
CA LYS A 320 12.89 -10.35 2.45
C LYS A 320 14.05 -10.18 1.49
N GLU A 321 14.96 -11.15 1.41
CA GLU A 321 16.16 -11.12 0.55
C GLU A 321 17.05 -9.87 0.80
N THR A 322 17.22 -9.46 2.05
CA THR A 322 18.06 -8.33 2.49
C THR A 322 18.94 -8.73 3.66
N LYS A 323 20.00 -7.97 3.89
CA LYS A 323 20.89 -8.15 5.05
C LYS A 323 20.67 -7.04 6.07
N VAL A 324 20.67 -7.38 7.36
CA VAL A 324 20.54 -6.38 8.44
C VAL A 324 21.61 -5.27 8.35
N ALA A 325 22.86 -5.64 7.99
CA ALA A 325 23.93 -4.65 7.84
C ALA A 325 23.64 -3.59 6.78
N ASP A 326 22.93 -3.95 5.70
CA ASP A 326 22.58 -3.02 4.62
C ASP A 326 21.55 -1.98 5.06
N ASN A 327 20.73 -2.27 6.08
CA ASN A 327 19.74 -1.33 6.62
C ASN A 327 20.42 -0.05 7.15
N LYS A 328 21.47 -0.21 7.98
CA LYS A 328 22.20 0.92 8.55
C LYS A 328 22.87 1.76 7.46
N GLU A 329 23.48 1.09 6.50
CA GLU A 329 24.18 1.75 5.40
C GLU A 329 23.21 2.50 4.48
N ALA A 330 22.08 1.91 4.12
CA ALA A 330 21.06 2.58 3.31
C ALA A 330 20.52 3.85 3.99
N ILE A 331 20.24 3.78 5.30
CA ILE A 331 19.81 4.94 6.10
C ILE A 331 20.89 6.04 6.12
N ARG A 332 22.18 5.66 6.24
CA ARG A 332 23.30 6.59 6.20
C ARG A 332 23.37 7.30 4.84
N LEU A 333 23.29 6.55 3.75
CA LEU A 333 23.38 7.06 2.38
C LEU A 333 22.21 8.04 2.06
N LEU A 334 20.99 7.70 2.43
CA LEU A 334 19.83 8.57 2.26
C LEU A 334 19.97 9.88 3.03
N ARG A 335 20.47 9.81 4.28
CA ARG A 335 20.73 11.00 5.09
C ARG A 335 21.79 11.90 4.48
N GLU A 336 22.87 11.33 3.90
CA GLU A 336 23.93 12.09 3.20
C GLU A 336 23.43 12.75 1.91
N ALA A 337 22.41 12.16 1.29
CA ALA A 337 21.71 12.75 0.15
C ALA A 337 20.62 13.77 0.55
N ASP A 338 20.47 14.10 1.83
CA ASP A 338 19.41 14.98 2.37
C ASP A 338 17.98 14.46 2.12
N ILE A 339 17.79 13.15 2.11
CA ILE A 339 16.49 12.48 1.98
C ILE A 339 16.07 11.97 3.36
N LEU A 340 14.85 12.32 3.80
CA LEU A 340 14.29 11.79 5.04
C LEU A 340 14.07 10.29 4.93
N THR A 341 14.40 9.59 5.99
CA THR A 341 14.25 8.13 6.06
C THR A 341 13.28 7.75 7.14
N GLU A 342 12.27 6.98 6.77
CA GLU A 342 11.39 6.29 7.71
C GLU A 342 11.72 4.80 7.70
N ALA A 343 12.21 4.26 8.82
CA ALA A 343 12.50 2.84 8.96
C ALA A 343 11.23 2.09 9.38
N GLN A 344 10.85 1.07 8.62
CA GLN A 344 9.66 0.24 8.89
C GLN A 344 10.10 -1.05 9.57
N PHE A 345 9.51 -1.37 10.73
CA PHE A 345 9.74 -2.62 11.46
C PHE A 345 8.43 -3.38 11.61
N ILE A 346 8.51 -4.71 11.51
CA ILE A 346 7.42 -5.63 11.83
C ILE A 346 7.76 -6.29 13.18
N VAL A 347 6.86 -6.13 14.15
CA VAL A 347 7.02 -6.66 15.50
C VAL A 347 5.78 -7.44 15.94
N GLY A 348 5.90 -8.28 16.99
CA GLY A 348 4.76 -9.00 17.54
C GLY A 348 4.45 -10.33 16.86
N LEU A 349 5.47 -11.01 16.29
CA LEU A 349 5.37 -12.41 15.89
C LEU A 349 5.33 -13.34 17.12
N ASP A 350 5.09 -14.60 16.89
CA ASP A 350 4.98 -15.62 17.93
C ASP A 350 6.26 -15.79 18.77
N ASN A 351 7.44 -15.53 18.19
CA ASN A 351 8.74 -15.58 18.84
C ASN A 351 9.20 -14.24 19.45
N GLU A 352 8.33 -13.23 19.52
CA GLU A 352 8.68 -11.94 20.11
C GLU A 352 8.83 -12.03 21.62
N THR A 353 9.89 -11.41 22.17
CA THR A 353 10.14 -11.26 23.62
C THR A 353 10.39 -9.79 23.95
N GLU A 354 10.43 -9.45 25.24
CA GLU A 354 10.78 -8.09 25.67
C GLU A 354 12.22 -7.73 25.27
N GLU A 355 13.13 -8.71 25.29
CA GLU A 355 14.52 -8.56 24.89
C GLU A 355 14.63 -8.27 23.39
N THR A 356 13.91 -9.00 22.52
CA THR A 356 13.94 -8.78 21.06
C THR A 356 13.33 -7.44 20.67
N LEU A 357 12.31 -6.97 21.38
CA LEU A 357 11.76 -5.61 21.20
C LEU A 357 12.76 -4.53 21.60
N GLU A 358 13.47 -4.73 22.72
CA GLU A 358 14.51 -3.79 23.16
C GLU A 358 15.73 -3.80 22.22
N GLU A 359 16.13 -4.94 21.69
CA GLU A 359 17.19 -5.06 20.68
C GLU A 359 16.79 -4.33 19.39
N THR A 360 15.56 -4.53 18.92
CA THR A 360 15.03 -3.81 17.74
C THR A 360 15.05 -2.30 17.98
N TYR A 361 14.68 -1.84 19.17
CA TYR A 361 14.76 -0.42 19.53
C TYR A 361 16.21 0.10 19.53
N LYS A 362 17.15 -0.64 20.15
CA LYS A 362 18.57 -0.24 20.20
C LYS A 362 19.19 -0.16 18.81
N MET A 363 18.89 -1.14 17.95
CA MET A 363 19.38 -1.13 16.57
C MET A 363 18.76 0.02 15.76
N CYS A 364 17.46 0.26 15.87
CA CYS A 364 16.82 1.43 15.25
C CYS A 364 17.50 2.73 15.71
N TRP A 365 17.80 2.84 17.01
CA TRP A 365 18.51 4.00 17.54
C TRP A 365 19.94 4.11 17.02
N ASP A 366 20.65 3.01 16.85
CA ASP A 366 22.00 2.97 16.26
C ASP A 366 22.00 3.37 14.76
N TRP A 367 21.01 2.95 14.00
CA TRP A 367 20.87 3.31 12.57
C TRP A 367 20.50 4.76 12.34
N GLN A 368 19.87 5.40 13.32
CA GLN A 368 19.50 6.82 13.28
C GLN A 368 18.61 7.23 12.09
N PRO A 369 17.53 6.49 11.74
CA PRO A 369 16.55 7.02 10.78
C PRO A 369 15.92 8.31 11.31
N ASP A 370 15.34 9.10 10.43
CA ASP A 370 14.60 10.31 10.83
C ASP A 370 13.29 9.95 11.54
N LEU A 371 12.56 9.02 10.97
CA LEU A 371 11.31 8.47 11.48
C LEU A 371 11.44 6.95 11.61
N ALA A 372 10.65 6.38 12.50
CA ALA A 372 10.59 4.92 12.66
C ALA A 372 9.15 4.48 12.96
N ASN A 373 8.76 3.37 12.38
CA ASN A 373 7.46 2.76 12.57
C ASN A 373 7.64 1.30 13.03
N TRP A 374 7.01 0.93 14.13
CA TRP A 374 6.95 -0.45 14.66
C TRP A 374 5.54 -0.98 14.44
N ALA A 375 5.28 -1.46 13.22
CA ALA A 375 3.99 -2.04 12.86
C ALA A 375 3.80 -3.40 13.55
N MET A 376 2.68 -3.55 14.24
CA MET A 376 2.27 -4.88 14.74
C MET A 376 2.04 -5.81 13.56
N TYR A 377 2.62 -7.00 13.61
CA TYR A 377 2.36 -8.00 12.59
C TYR A 377 0.86 -8.26 12.47
N THR A 378 0.36 -8.01 11.28
CA THR A 378 -1.05 -8.19 10.96
C THR A 378 -1.17 -9.38 10.00
N PRO A 379 -1.67 -10.53 10.48
CA PRO A 379 -1.72 -11.76 9.71
C PRO A 379 -2.87 -11.73 8.69
N TRP A 380 -2.61 -11.16 7.51
CA TRP A 380 -3.61 -11.15 6.43
C TRP A 380 -3.96 -12.56 6.01
N PRO A 381 -5.25 -12.96 5.98
CA PRO A 381 -5.67 -14.36 5.76
C PRO A 381 -5.17 -14.98 4.46
N PHE A 382 -4.81 -14.16 3.49
CA PHE A 382 -4.36 -14.54 2.15
C PHE A 382 -2.84 -14.43 1.95
N THR A 383 -2.05 -14.34 3.05
CA THR A 383 -0.58 -14.30 2.97
C THR A 383 0.07 -15.63 3.36
N PRO A 384 1.28 -15.91 2.87
CA PRO A 384 2.04 -17.10 3.25
C PRO A 384 2.21 -17.28 4.75
N LEU A 385 2.69 -16.25 5.40
CA LEU A 385 3.00 -16.28 6.81
C LEU A 385 1.74 -16.51 7.70
N PHE A 386 0.55 -16.12 7.21
CA PHE A 386 -0.69 -16.42 7.92
C PHE A 386 -0.91 -17.93 8.09
N GLN A 387 -0.60 -18.72 7.06
CA GLN A 387 -0.81 -20.18 7.11
C GLN A 387 0.08 -20.84 8.17
N GLU A 388 1.28 -20.31 8.37
CA GLU A 388 2.21 -20.79 9.39
C GLU A 388 1.78 -20.39 10.81
N LEU A 389 1.18 -19.20 10.94
CA LEU A 389 0.92 -18.57 12.23
C LEU A 389 -0.58 -18.50 12.61
N ARG A 390 -1.48 -19.03 11.79
CA ARG A 390 -2.93 -18.93 12.02
C ARG A 390 -3.40 -19.42 13.39
N ASP A 391 -2.78 -20.50 13.88
CA ASP A 391 -3.13 -21.10 15.18
C ASP A 391 -2.66 -20.23 16.38
N LYS A 392 -1.88 -19.17 16.11
CA LYS A 392 -1.42 -18.18 17.08
C LYS A 392 -2.26 -16.91 17.07
N VAL A 393 -3.19 -16.78 16.10
CA VAL A 393 -4.10 -15.64 16.01
C VAL A 393 -5.15 -15.75 17.11
N GLU A 394 -5.32 -14.68 17.89
CA GLU A 394 -6.33 -14.60 18.95
C GLU A 394 -7.46 -13.62 18.61
N VAL A 395 -7.24 -12.74 17.63
CA VAL A 395 -8.22 -11.72 17.25
C VAL A 395 -8.65 -11.96 15.82
N PHE A 396 -9.92 -12.35 15.61
CA PHE A 396 -10.52 -12.61 14.31
C PHE A 396 -11.40 -11.46 13.80
N ASP A 397 -11.51 -10.41 14.58
CA ASP A 397 -12.15 -9.16 14.17
C ASP A 397 -11.24 -8.42 13.18
N TYR A 398 -11.51 -8.55 11.88
CA TYR A 398 -10.73 -7.91 10.81
C TYR A 398 -10.63 -6.40 10.94
N SER A 399 -11.57 -5.80 11.59
CA SER A 399 -11.57 -4.39 11.85
C SER A 399 -10.35 -3.91 12.66
N ARG A 400 -9.74 -4.81 13.41
CA ARG A 400 -8.56 -4.58 14.23
C ARG A 400 -7.24 -4.81 13.50
N TYR A 401 -7.28 -5.22 12.22
CA TYR A 401 -6.11 -5.51 11.39
C TYR A 401 -5.52 -4.21 10.81
N ASN A 402 -5.04 -3.33 11.67
CA ASN A 402 -4.65 -1.95 11.37
C ASN A 402 -3.19 -1.60 11.71
N PHE A 403 -2.33 -2.60 11.86
CA PHE A 403 -0.92 -2.47 12.24
C PHE A 403 -0.62 -1.90 13.63
N VAL A 404 -1.64 -1.52 14.40
CA VAL A 404 -1.49 -0.98 15.76
C VAL A 404 -1.99 -1.99 16.81
N ASN A 405 -3.05 -2.72 16.51
CA ASN A 405 -3.58 -3.75 17.39
C ASN A 405 -2.72 -4.99 17.35
N PRO A 406 -2.32 -5.55 18.52
CA PRO A 406 -1.74 -6.88 18.57
C PRO A 406 -2.82 -7.92 18.29
N ILE A 407 -2.68 -8.61 17.16
CA ILE A 407 -3.64 -9.63 16.68
C ILE A 407 -3.27 -11.02 17.20
N MET A 408 -1.98 -11.26 17.35
CA MET A 408 -1.41 -12.51 17.85
C MET A 408 -0.87 -12.32 19.25
N LYS A 409 -0.80 -13.43 19.99
CA LYS A 409 -0.11 -13.49 21.26
C LYS A 409 1.25 -14.12 21.07
N PRO A 410 2.37 -13.39 21.32
CA PRO A 410 3.68 -14.01 21.41
C PRO A 410 3.74 -15.05 22.53
N ALA A 411 4.62 -16.05 22.37
CA ALA A 411 4.77 -17.09 23.40
C ALA A 411 5.27 -16.55 24.75
N ALA A 412 6.07 -15.48 24.72
CA ALA A 412 6.74 -14.93 25.90
C ALA A 412 5.98 -13.81 26.64
N MET A 413 4.89 -13.26 26.04
CA MET A 413 4.14 -12.17 26.66
C MET A 413 2.68 -12.13 26.19
N ASP A 414 1.82 -11.46 26.95
CA ASP A 414 0.45 -11.19 26.51
C ASP A 414 0.37 -9.99 25.55
N ARG A 415 -0.78 -9.83 24.86
CA ARG A 415 -1.00 -8.79 23.87
C ARG A 415 -0.98 -7.38 24.46
N ALA A 416 -1.40 -7.21 25.71
CA ALA A 416 -1.39 -5.91 26.39
C ALA A 416 0.04 -5.47 26.68
N THR A 417 0.87 -6.37 27.18
CA THR A 417 2.31 -6.15 27.39
C THR A 417 3.01 -5.81 26.07
N LEU A 418 2.75 -6.57 25.00
CA LEU A 418 3.28 -6.27 23.67
C LEU A 418 2.94 -4.85 23.22
N LEU A 419 1.67 -4.46 23.30
CA LEU A 419 1.23 -3.11 22.95
C LEU A 419 1.95 -2.05 23.77
N ASP A 420 2.01 -2.20 25.09
CA ASP A 420 2.65 -1.23 25.98
C ASP A 420 4.16 -1.11 25.70
N ARG A 421 4.86 -2.20 25.38
CA ARG A 421 6.28 -2.18 25.01
C ARG A 421 6.51 -1.48 23.69
N VAL A 422 5.71 -1.76 22.66
CA VAL A 422 5.81 -1.10 21.36
C VAL A 422 5.47 0.39 21.47
N MET A 423 4.41 0.76 22.21
CA MET A 423 4.10 2.18 22.45
C MET A 423 5.20 2.90 23.23
N ASN A 424 5.90 2.20 24.12
CA ASN A 424 7.07 2.75 24.80
C ASN A 424 8.25 2.98 23.85
N ASN A 425 8.48 2.09 22.86
CA ASN A 425 9.50 2.30 21.83
C ASN A 425 9.21 3.56 21.01
N TYR A 426 7.96 3.78 20.56
CA TYR A 426 7.54 5.02 19.91
C TYR A 426 7.85 6.25 20.79
N ARG A 427 7.41 6.21 22.05
CA ARG A 427 7.61 7.32 23.01
C ARG A 427 9.10 7.61 23.20
N ARG A 428 9.90 6.61 23.50
CA ARG A 428 11.37 6.75 23.73
C ARG A 428 12.06 7.33 22.49
N PHE A 429 11.75 6.81 21.31
CA PHE A 429 12.35 7.26 20.06
C PHE A 429 12.01 8.71 19.76
N TYR A 430 10.73 9.04 19.67
CA TYR A 430 10.30 10.37 19.27
C TYR A 430 10.58 11.44 20.31
N MET A 431 10.50 11.15 21.58
CA MET A 431 10.91 12.11 22.64
C MET A 431 12.40 12.45 22.57
N ARG A 432 13.26 11.44 22.37
CA ARG A 432 14.71 11.67 22.19
C ARG A 432 15.00 12.46 20.91
N LYS A 433 14.34 12.12 19.79
CA LYS A 433 14.47 12.86 18.53
C LYS A 433 13.97 14.31 18.67
N ALA A 434 12.85 14.54 19.36
CA ALA A 434 12.32 15.86 19.64
C ALA A 434 13.27 16.75 20.43
N LEU A 435 13.91 16.20 21.46
CA LEU A 435 14.79 16.97 22.37
C LEU A 435 16.18 17.17 21.81
N PHE A 436 16.77 16.13 21.17
CA PHE A 436 18.20 16.10 20.87
C PHE A 436 18.54 16.06 19.39
N TYR A 437 17.56 15.93 18.48
CA TYR A 437 17.84 15.75 17.06
C TYR A 437 17.11 16.79 16.19
N TYR A 438 15.79 16.83 16.18
CA TYR A 438 15.03 17.65 15.24
C TYR A 438 15.30 19.16 15.34
N PRO A 439 15.48 19.74 16.52
CA PRO A 439 15.79 21.18 16.63
C PRO A 439 17.16 21.55 16.10
N TRP A 440 18.13 20.63 16.17
CA TRP A 440 19.55 20.90 15.95
C TRP A 440 20.11 20.33 14.66
N ARG A 441 19.45 19.33 14.10
CA ARG A 441 19.94 18.63 12.91
C ARG A 441 19.00 18.84 11.73
N GLY A 442 19.58 19.33 10.64
CA GLY A 442 18.90 19.65 9.41
C GLY A 442 18.71 21.15 9.20
N THR A 443 18.75 21.56 7.95
CA THR A 443 18.56 22.93 7.50
C THR A 443 17.39 23.01 6.53
N GLY A 444 16.86 24.20 6.30
CA GLY A 444 15.89 24.45 5.24
C GLY A 444 14.65 23.55 5.27
N PHE A 445 14.41 22.83 4.16
CA PHE A 445 13.21 22.00 3.97
C PHE A 445 13.15 20.82 4.95
N ARG A 446 14.26 20.08 5.14
CA ARG A 446 14.32 18.92 6.04
C ARG A 446 13.89 19.29 7.46
N ARG A 447 14.40 20.39 8.00
CA ARG A 447 14.03 20.86 9.35
C ARG A 447 12.55 21.19 9.46
N ARG A 448 11.99 21.91 8.47
CA ARG A 448 10.54 22.24 8.47
C ARG A 448 9.70 20.97 8.46
N TYR A 449 10.08 20.00 7.63
CA TYR A 449 9.37 18.74 7.53
C TYR A 449 9.40 17.96 8.86
N LEU A 450 10.58 17.78 9.46
CA LEU A 450 10.72 17.08 10.75
C LEU A 450 9.96 17.77 11.89
N LEU A 451 9.95 19.10 11.93
CA LEU A 451 9.15 19.84 12.90
C LEU A 451 7.65 19.70 12.64
N GLY A 452 7.23 19.60 11.39
CA GLY A 452 5.85 19.29 11.00
C GLY A 452 5.43 17.90 11.50
N CYS A 453 6.26 16.87 11.27
CA CYS A 453 6.04 15.52 11.79
C CYS A 453 5.96 15.52 13.32
N LEU A 454 6.86 16.22 14.00
CA LEU A 454 6.87 16.33 15.46
C LEU A 454 5.57 16.97 15.98
N LYS A 455 5.13 18.06 15.36
CA LYS A 455 3.88 18.75 15.73
C LYS A 455 2.68 17.81 15.57
N ALA A 456 2.60 17.09 14.46
CA ALA A 456 1.54 16.10 14.20
C ALA A 456 1.56 14.98 15.26
N PHE A 457 2.74 14.45 15.54
CA PHE A 457 2.93 13.38 16.52
C PHE A 457 2.56 13.82 17.95
N LEU A 458 2.96 15.01 18.36
CA LEU A 458 2.58 15.57 19.67
C LEU A 458 1.07 15.76 19.78
N LYS A 459 0.42 16.26 18.72
CA LYS A 459 -1.04 16.41 18.68
C LYS A 459 -1.73 15.04 18.82
N ALA A 460 -1.32 14.04 18.06
CA ALA A 460 -1.85 12.68 18.14
C ALA A 460 -1.60 12.04 19.52
N GLY A 461 -0.43 12.28 20.11
CA GLY A 461 -0.09 11.83 21.46
C GLY A 461 -0.95 12.43 22.55
N VAL A 462 -1.22 13.75 22.50
CA VAL A 462 -2.14 14.42 23.43
C VAL A 462 -3.57 13.90 23.29
N GLN A 463 -4.01 13.63 22.06
CA GLN A 463 -5.33 13.07 21.79
C GLN A 463 -5.41 11.56 22.10
N ARG A 464 -4.30 10.91 22.42
CA ARG A 464 -4.19 9.46 22.67
C ARG A 464 -4.71 8.57 21.53
N SER A 465 -4.84 9.13 20.31
CA SER A 465 -5.47 8.45 19.17
C SER A 465 -4.85 7.10 18.87
N PHE A 466 -3.52 7.03 18.86
CA PHE A 466 -2.78 5.80 18.62
C PHE A 466 -2.96 4.75 19.72
N TYR A 467 -2.94 5.20 20.94
CA TYR A 467 -3.08 4.35 22.11
C TYR A 467 -4.50 3.77 22.22
N ASP A 468 -5.48 4.62 22.01
CA ASP A 468 -6.88 4.22 22.05
C ASP A 468 -7.23 3.31 20.88
N LEU A 469 -6.65 3.53 19.69
CA LEU A 469 -6.78 2.64 18.55
C LEU A 469 -6.27 1.23 18.86
N GLY A 470 -5.12 1.12 19.55
CA GLY A 470 -4.53 -0.18 19.94
C GLY A 470 -5.31 -0.92 21.01
N LYS A 471 -5.90 -0.21 21.99
CA LYS A 471 -6.61 -0.82 23.13
C LYS A 471 -8.09 -1.02 22.92
N ASN A 472 -8.79 -0.03 22.35
CA ASN A 472 -10.23 0.10 22.46
C ASN A 472 -10.99 -0.14 21.18
N ASN A 473 -10.37 -0.69 20.12
CA ASN A 473 -11.13 -0.89 18.88
C ASN A 473 -11.77 0.41 18.36
N TYR A 474 -11.01 1.50 18.34
CA TYR A 474 -11.54 2.80 17.99
C TYR A 474 -11.84 2.93 16.49
N TRP A 475 -13.12 3.08 16.15
CA TRP A 475 -13.62 3.17 14.76
C TRP A 475 -13.99 4.59 14.33
N GLY A 476 -13.94 5.53 15.22
CA GLY A 476 -14.51 6.84 15.00
C GLY A 476 -15.97 6.94 15.42
N PRO A 477 -16.70 8.00 15.00
CA PRO A 477 -18.05 8.30 15.50
C PRO A 477 -19.09 7.20 15.32
N GLN A 478 -19.01 6.42 14.22
CA GLN A 478 -19.96 5.35 13.95
C GLN A 478 -19.83 4.21 14.95
N SER A 479 -18.62 3.81 15.30
CA SER A 479 -18.39 2.74 16.27
C SER A 479 -18.84 3.11 17.68
N LYS A 480 -18.77 4.38 18.05
CA LYS A 480 -19.30 4.88 19.32
C LYS A 480 -20.83 4.84 19.39
N LYS A 481 -21.51 4.81 18.25
CA LYS A 481 -22.97 4.68 18.14
C LYS A 481 -23.45 3.21 18.12
N GLY A 482 -22.55 2.25 18.38
CA GLY A 482 -22.93 0.85 18.52
C GLY A 482 -23.31 0.18 17.20
N VAL A 483 -22.55 0.40 16.15
CA VAL A 483 -22.61 -0.48 14.99
C VAL A 483 -22.05 -1.83 15.44
N HIS A 484 -22.94 -2.69 15.90
CA HIS A 484 -22.63 -4.09 16.20
C HIS A 484 -22.74 -4.86 14.89
N PHE A 485 -21.66 -5.49 14.51
CA PHE A 485 -21.69 -6.52 13.49
C PHE A 485 -22.10 -7.80 14.21
N ASP A 486 -23.21 -8.40 13.82
CA ASP A 486 -23.54 -9.79 14.14
C ASP A 486 -22.57 -10.68 13.35
N PHE A 487 -21.38 -10.80 13.89
CA PHE A 487 -20.27 -11.45 13.24
C PHE A 487 -19.72 -12.56 14.14
N ASP A 488 -19.66 -13.77 13.59
CA ASP A 488 -19.05 -14.90 14.28
C ASP A 488 -17.51 -14.78 14.23
N LEU A 489 -16.93 -14.16 15.25
CA LEU A 489 -15.50 -13.96 15.39
C LEU A 489 -14.70 -15.27 15.54
N SER A 490 -15.38 -16.42 15.66
CA SER A 490 -14.74 -17.73 15.78
C SER A 490 -14.36 -18.36 14.44
N ARG A 491 -14.83 -17.81 13.32
CA ARG A 491 -14.59 -18.39 12.00
C ARG A 491 -13.20 -18.07 11.49
N LEU A 492 -12.40 -19.10 11.34
CA LEU A 492 -11.19 -19.07 10.52
C LEU A 492 -11.55 -19.09 9.03
N PRO A 493 -10.67 -18.58 8.14
CA PRO A 493 -10.87 -18.66 6.70
C PRO A 493 -11.20 -20.08 6.26
N ALA A 494 -12.22 -20.24 5.40
CA ALA A 494 -12.67 -21.54 4.94
C ALA A 494 -11.57 -22.29 4.14
N GLN A 495 -11.59 -23.62 4.18
CA GLN A 495 -10.61 -24.51 3.54
C GLN A 495 -10.40 -24.19 2.05
N ALA A 496 -11.45 -23.78 1.35
CA ALA A 496 -11.36 -23.41 -0.07
C ALA A 496 -10.47 -22.18 -0.38
N GLN A 497 -10.08 -21.40 0.64
CA GLN A 497 -9.10 -20.31 0.49
C GLN A 497 -7.65 -20.82 0.64
N ILE A 498 -7.50 -22.00 1.24
CA ILE A 498 -6.24 -22.71 1.36
C ILE A 498 -5.83 -23.30 -0.01
N ASP A 499 -6.79 -23.76 -0.81
CA ASP A 499 -6.54 -24.33 -2.15
C ASP A 499 -6.02 -23.26 -3.14
N ASP A 500 -6.53 -22.02 -3.07
CA ASP A 500 -5.95 -20.87 -3.81
C ASP A 500 -4.53 -20.52 -3.33
N TRP A 501 -4.20 -20.90 -2.11
CA TRP A 501 -2.89 -20.72 -1.51
C TRP A 501 -1.83 -21.67 -2.09
N GLU A 502 -2.10 -22.99 -2.22
CA GLU A 502 -1.15 -23.95 -2.79
C GLU A 502 -0.78 -23.56 -4.22
N ALA A 503 -1.75 -23.18 -5.04
CA ALA A 503 -1.50 -22.67 -6.39
C ALA A 503 -0.69 -21.35 -6.40
N SER A 504 -0.72 -20.56 -5.33
CA SER A 504 0.09 -19.33 -5.23
C SER A 504 1.49 -19.57 -4.67
N ALA A 505 1.69 -20.57 -3.82
CA ALA A 505 3.02 -21.00 -3.35
C ALA A 505 3.86 -21.51 -4.52
N ASP A 506 3.28 -22.30 -5.43
CA ASP A 506 3.92 -22.77 -6.67
C ASP A 506 4.33 -21.60 -7.58
N ARG A 507 3.48 -20.57 -7.71
CA ARG A 507 3.81 -19.36 -8.47
C ARG A 507 4.95 -18.56 -7.81
N ALA A 508 4.99 -18.50 -6.47
CA ALA A 508 6.05 -17.86 -5.73
C ALA A 508 7.41 -18.57 -5.91
N ALA A 509 7.43 -19.90 -5.84
CA ALA A 509 8.62 -20.71 -6.11
C ALA A 509 9.16 -20.46 -7.51
N LYS A 510 8.30 -20.52 -8.53
CA LYS A 510 8.67 -20.26 -9.94
C LYS A 510 9.14 -18.81 -10.16
N ALA A 511 8.56 -17.83 -9.46
CA ALA A 511 9.00 -16.43 -9.53
C ALA A 511 10.38 -16.25 -8.88
N LYS A 512 10.68 -16.98 -7.79
CA LYS A 512 12.00 -17.00 -7.13
C LYS A 512 13.06 -17.61 -8.05
N GLU A 513 12.80 -18.76 -8.63
CA GLU A 513 13.70 -19.43 -9.61
C GLU A 513 14.02 -18.52 -10.80
N ARG A 514 13.01 -17.86 -11.39
CA ARG A 514 13.23 -16.90 -12.49
C ARG A 514 14.12 -15.73 -12.09
N ARG A 515 13.97 -15.21 -10.87
CA ARG A 515 14.82 -14.10 -10.38
C ARG A 515 16.27 -14.56 -10.16
N GLU A 516 16.46 -15.73 -9.59
CA GLU A 516 17.79 -16.32 -9.39
C GLU A 516 18.49 -16.53 -10.73
N ALA A 517 17.77 -17.06 -11.74
CA ALA A 517 18.30 -17.22 -13.10
C ALA A 517 18.69 -15.87 -13.72
N VAL A 518 17.87 -14.82 -13.59
CA VAL A 518 18.19 -13.48 -14.10
C VAL A 518 19.39 -12.86 -13.35
N ARG A 519 19.50 -13.07 -12.05
CA ARG A 519 20.66 -12.61 -11.26
C ARG A 519 21.96 -13.29 -11.71
N THR A 520 21.92 -14.60 -11.94
CA THR A 520 23.06 -15.38 -12.43
C THR A 520 23.50 -14.88 -13.79
N GLN A 521 22.59 -14.76 -14.76
CA GLN A 521 22.89 -14.21 -16.09
C GLN A 521 23.44 -12.77 -16.05
N THR A 522 22.91 -11.94 -15.14
CA THR A 522 23.40 -10.56 -15.00
C THR A 522 24.82 -10.53 -14.44
N LYS A 523 25.14 -11.43 -13.51
CA LYS A 523 26.47 -11.57 -12.93
C LYS A 523 27.47 -12.09 -13.98
N GLU A 524 27.11 -13.12 -14.72
CA GLU A 524 27.91 -13.68 -15.83
C GLU A 524 28.22 -12.61 -16.89
N ARG A 525 27.21 -11.85 -17.34
CA ARG A 525 27.42 -10.74 -18.29
C ARG A 525 28.29 -9.61 -17.74
N ALA A 526 28.24 -9.34 -16.43
CA ALA A 526 29.11 -8.36 -15.80
C ALA A 526 30.55 -8.85 -15.71
N GLU A 527 30.75 -10.13 -15.43
CA GLU A 527 32.07 -10.79 -15.42
C GLU A 527 32.66 -10.85 -16.84
N GLU A 528 31.88 -11.19 -17.86
CA GLU A 528 32.29 -11.15 -19.27
C GLU A 528 32.69 -9.74 -19.72
N ARG A 529 31.90 -8.70 -19.34
CA ARG A 529 32.25 -7.31 -19.64
C ARG A 529 33.55 -6.86 -18.94
N ASN A 530 33.76 -7.30 -17.71
CA ASN A 530 35.00 -7.00 -16.99
C ASN A 530 36.20 -7.73 -17.59
N ALA A 531 36.04 -9.00 -17.98
CA ALA A 531 37.06 -9.76 -18.69
C ALA A 531 37.41 -9.13 -20.05
N ALA A 532 36.41 -8.71 -20.82
CA ALA A 532 36.60 -7.99 -22.08
C ALA A 532 37.33 -6.65 -21.90
N LYS A 533 37.04 -5.90 -20.82
CA LYS A 533 37.75 -4.67 -20.48
C LYS A 533 39.21 -4.94 -20.10
N VAL A 534 39.49 -5.98 -19.34
CA VAL A 534 40.87 -6.36 -18.96
C VAL A 534 41.65 -6.78 -20.20
N MET A 535 41.06 -7.53 -21.14
CA MET A 535 41.70 -7.87 -22.42
C MET A 535 41.95 -6.64 -23.30
N ALA A 536 41.02 -5.69 -23.34
CA ALA A 536 41.20 -4.44 -24.11
C ALA A 536 42.25 -3.51 -23.52
N CYS A 537 42.45 -3.51 -22.19
CA CYS A 537 43.50 -2.74 -21.54
C CYS A 537 44.89 -3.44 -21.57
N GLY A 538 44.92 -4.77 -21.68
CA GLY A 538 46.17 -5.55 -21.78
C GLY A 538 46.89 -5.43 -23.14
N GLY A 539 46.16 -5.04 -24.19
CA GLY A 539 46.74 -4.83 -25.54
C GLY A 539 47.55 -3.51 -25.70
N SER A 540 47.40 -2.56 -24.80
CA SER A 540 48.10 -1.27 -24.89
C SER A 540 49.43 -1.20 -24.14
N THR A 541 49.78 -2.24 -23.36
CA THR A 541 51.03 -2.30 -22.61
C THR A 541 52.15 -3.04 -23.31
N GLN A 542 51.88 -3.79 -24.37
CA GLN A 542 52.91 -4.49 -25.17
C GLN A 542 53.45 -3.65 -26.35
N GLN A 543 52.78 -2.60 -26.78
CA GLN A 543 53.29 -1.67 -27.82
C GLN A 543 54.26 -0.59 -27.35
N LEU A 544 54.42 -0.43 -26.04
CA LEU A 544 55.37 0.56 -25.45
C LEU A 544 56.71 -0.04 -25.02
N ALA A 545 56.93 -1.34 -25.23
CA ALA A 545 58.18 -2.01 -24.88
C ALA A 545 59.11 -2.32 -26.10
N GLU A 546 58.70 -1.95 -27.31
CA GLU A 546 59.53 -2.13 -28.53
C GLU A 546 60.07 -0.83 -29.11
N GLU A 547 59.90 0.31 -28.45
CA GLU A 547 60.48 1.61 -28.87
C GLU A 547 61.36 2.26 -27.77
N VAL A 548 62.13 1.49 -27.00
CA VAL A 548 63.26 2.04 -26.21
C VAL A 548 64.50 1.21 -26.46
#